data_6a89802ec55a88f5f9b39ab8000f9056
#
_entry.id   6a89802ec55a88f5f9b39ab8000f9056
#
_cell.length_a   1.000
_cell.length_b   1.000
_cell.length_c   1.000
_cell.angle_alpha   90.00
_cell.angle_beta   90.00
_cell.angle_gamma   90.00
#
_symmetry.space_group_name_H-M   'P 1'
#
loop_
_entity.id
_entity.type
_entity.pdbx_description
1 polymer ?
#
loop_
_entity_poly.entity_id
_entity_poly.type
_entity_poly.pdbx_seq_one_letter_code
_entity_poly.pdbx_strand_id
1 'polypeptide(L)'
;MPAEQKRPDVVEAHKTWHRRVARKKLGRLIVLDETALTTNMHTACGYAPKGESPTVFEPHGHRNTTTFVGALTPEGMIAPLVIDGPMNSLIFESYITNTLAKEVRPGDLLIMDNLSAHKTTAVQQALNRAGIKYLYLPPYSPDFSPIENAFSKIKRRMRELAERTFSGLWRALGTVLQSISPSEAANYFTACGYIVT
;
A
#
# COMPACT_ATOMS: atom_id res chain seq x y z
N MET A 1 5.31 -11.12 14.33
CA MET A 1 6.53 -10.83 13.54
C MET A 1 6.96 -12.08 12.81
N PRO A 2 7.22 -12.04 11.49
CA PRO A 2 7.74 -13.18 10.75
C PRO A 2 9.08 -13.67 11.33
N ALA A 3 9.27 -14.99 11.38
CA ALA A 3 10.51 -15.56 11.95
C ALA A 3 11.76 -15.14 11.15
N GLU A 4 11.60 -14.87 9.87
CA GLU A 4 12.63 -14.41 8.94
C GLU A 4 13.25 -13.06 9.32
N GLN A 5 12.54 -12.21 10.06
CA GLN A 5 13.08 -10.94 10.55
C GLN A 5 14.26 -11.10 11.53
N LYS A 6 14.39 -12.29 12.13
CA LYS A 6 15.51 -12.59 13.04
C LYS A 6 16.79 -13.03 12.32
N ARG A 7 16.76 -13.21 11.01
CA ARG A 7 17.95 -13.56 10.22
C ARG A 7 18.98 -12.44 10.28
N PRO A 8 20.27 -12.75 10.46
CA PRO A 8 21.33 -11.74 10.61
C PRO A 8 21.42 -10.77 9.42
N ASP A 9 21.24 -11.27 8.19
CA ASP A 9 21.24 -10.47 6.97
C ASP A 9 20.07 -9.47 6.93
N VAL A 10 18.89 -9.87 7.38
CA VAL A 10 17.71 -9.00 7.47
C VAL A 10 17.90 -7.94 8.54
N VAL A 11 18.39 -8.32 9.71
CA VAL A 11 18.70 -7.37 10.81
C VAL A 11 19.69 -6.28 10.37
N GLU A 12 20.75 -6.65 9.66
CA GLU A 12 21.73 -5.67 9.17
C GLU A 12 21.15 -4.79 8.05
N ALA A 13 20.33 -5.35 7.17
CA ALA A 13 19.61 -4.59 6.16
C ALA A 13 18.67 -3.55 6.80
N HIS A 14 17.93 -3.92 7.86
CA HIS A 14 17.08 -2.99 8.64
C HIS A 14 17.88 -1.86 9.29
N LYS A 15 19.02 -2.17 9.95
CA LYS A 15 19.88 -1.14 10.53
C LYS A 15 20.42 -0.18 9.47
N THR A 16 20.80 -0.70 8.31
CA THR A 16 21.28 0.10 7.19
C THR A 16 20.19 1.00 6.64
N TRP A 17 18.96 0.49 6.50
CA TRP A 17 17.80 1.27 6.07
C TRP A 17 17.54 2.44 7.00
N HIS A 18 17.45 2.20 8.31
CA HIS A 18 17.28 3.25 9.32
C HIS A 18 18.33 4.35 9.22
N ARG A 19 19.61 3.97 9.05
CA ARG A 19 20.70 4.95 8.94
C ARG A 19 20.66 5.75 7.62
N ARG A 20 20.25 5.11 6.51
CA ARG A 20 20.35 5.71 5.17
C ARG A 20 19.09 6.45 4.74
N VAL A 21 17.94 6.00 5.14
CA VAL A 21 16.64 6.46 4.62
C VAL A 21 15.76 7.03 5.72
N ALA A 22 15.39 6.22 6.71
CA ALA A 22 14.37 6.59 7.68
C ALA A 22 14.72 7.84 8.51
N ARG A 23 15.98 8.06 8.81
CA ARG A 23 16.46 9.21 9.64
C ARG A 23 16.98 10.39 8.83
N LYS A 24 16.89 10.37 7.51
CA LYS A 24 17.34 11.49 6.68
C LYS A 24 16.16 12.33 6.24
N LYS A 25 16.40 13.63 6.18
CA LYS A 25 15.50 14.55 5.49
C LYS A 25 15.71 14.34 3.98
N LEU A 26 14.91 13.47 3.41
CA LEU A 26 14.83 13.22 1.97
C LEU A 26 13.79 14.18 1.39
N GLY A 27 13.72 14.29 0.09
CA GLY A 27 12.59 14.95 -0.59
C GLY A 27 11.24 14.29 -0.22
N ARG A 28 10.17 14.68 -0.89
CA ARG A 28 8.87 14.03 -0.66
C ARG A 28 8.99 12.52 -0.91
N LEU A 29 8.61 11.74 0.08
CA LEU A 29 8.62 10.27 -0.01
C LEU A 29 7.30 9.81 -0.64
N ILE A 30 7.40 8.83 -1.52
CA ILE A 30 6.27 8.12 -2.11
C ILE A 30 6.46 6.65 -1.79
N VAL A 31 5.51 6.03 -1.11
CA VAL A 31 5.54 4.58 -0.85
C VAL A 31 4.45 3.92 -1.68
N LEU A 32 4.84 3.02 -2.56
CA LEU A 32 3.98 2.31 -3.50
C LEU A 32 3.84 0.85 -3.08
N ASP A 33 2.62 0.34 -3.12
CA ASP A 33 2.31 -1.07 -2.87
C ASP A 33 0.95 -1.47 -3.46
N GLU A 34 0.66 -2.76 -3.47
CA GLU A 34 -0.60 -3.34 -3.92
C GLU A 34 -1.33 -4.06 -2.79
N THR A 35 -2.65 -4.04 -2.87
CA THR A 35 -3.48 -4.82 -1.95
C THR A 35 -4.71 -5.39 -2.64
N ALA A 36 -5.10 -6.60 -2.22
CA ALA A 36 -6.32 -7.22 -2.71
C ALA A 36 -7.55 -6.67 -1.99
N LEU A 37 -8.60 -6.40 -2.76
CA LEU A 37 -9.95 -6.11 -2.29
C LEU A 37 -10.91 -7.15 -2.89
N THR A 38 -11.92 -7.56 -2.13
CA THR A 38 -12.87 -8.58 -2.58
C THR A 38 -14.31 -8.13 -2.37
N THR A 39 -15.22 -8.57 -3.23
CA THR A 39 -16.65 -8.25 -3.13
C THR A 39 -17.35 -8.93 -1.94
N ASN A 40 -16.68 -9.83 -1.24
CA ASN A 40 -17.22 -10.49 -0.05
C ASN A 40 -16.60 -9.95 1.26
N MET A 41 -15.96 -8.78 1.24
CA MET A 41 -15.45 -8.16 2.46
C MET A 41 -16.60 -7.92 3.44
N HIS A 42 -16.40 -8.35 4.68
CA HIS A 42 -17.34 -8.16 5.78
C HIS A 42 -16.58 -7.91 7.08
N THR A 43 -17.27 -7.39 8.06
CA THR A 43 -16.71 -7.18 9.39
C THR A 43 -16.57 -8.53 10.10
N ALA A 44 -15.35 -8.94 10.42
CA ALA A 44 -15.06 -10.24 11.04
C ALA A 44 -15.23 -10.23 12.56
N CYS A 45 -15.48 -9.06 13.17
CA CYS A 45 -15.60 -8.90 14.63
C CYS A 45 -16.88 -8.14 14.95
N GLY A 46 -17.58 -8.55 15.98
CA GLY A 46 -18.75 -7.90 16.55
C GLY A 46 -18.71 -7.95 18.08
N TYR A 47 -19.59 -7.19 18.71
CA TYR A 47 -19.81 -7.23 20.16
C TYR A 47 -21.11 -7.98 20.45
N ALA A 48 -21.09 -8.83 21.45
CA ALA A 48 -22.26 -9.48 21.99
C ALA A 48 -22.29 -9.33 23.52
N PRO A 49 -23.44 -9.49 24.17
CA PRO A 49 -23.54 -9.58 25.62
C PRO A 49 -22.59 -10.65 26.17
N LYS A 50 -22.18 -10.48 27.43
CA LYS A 50 -21.29 -11.46 28.07
C LYS A 50 -21.94 -12.84 28.11
N GLY A 51 -21.26 -13.83 27.52
CA GLY A 51 -21.76 -15.21 27.42
C GLY A 51 -22.42 -15.56 26.09
N GLU A 52 -22.56 -14.60 25.18
CA GLU A 52 -23.07 -14.81 23.82
C GLU A 52 -21.96 -14.63 22.79
N SER A 53 -22.08 -15.32 21.66
CA SER A 53 -21.20 -15.09 20.50
C SER A 53 -21.90 -14.21 19.48
N PRO A 54 -21.25 -13.17 18.95
CA PRO A 54 -21.84 -12.35 17.90
C PRO A 54 -22.08 -13.20 16.65
N THR A 55 -23.30 -13.14 16.12
CA THR A 55 -23.63 -13.79 14.85
C THR A 55 -23.23 -12.89 13.69
N VAL A 56 -22.34 -13.36 12.84
CA VAL A 56 -21.92 -12.67 11.62
C VAL A 56 -22.44 -13.44 10.42
N PHE A 57 -23.20 -12.77 9.55
CA PHE A 57 -23.66 -13.35 8.29
C PHE A 57 -22.56 -13.14 7.22
N GLU A 58 -21.91 -14.22 6.84
CA GLU A 58 -20.96 -14.18 5.73
C GLU A 58 -21.69 -14.21 4.39
N PRO A 59 -21.34 -13.32 3.45
CA PRO A 59 -21.93 -13.39 2.13
C PRO A 59 -21.48 -14.66 1.41
N HIS A 60 -22.44 -15.49 1.03
CA HIS A 60 -22.21 -16.62 0.13
C HIS A 60 -22.07 -16.14 -1.32
N GLY A 61 -21.07 -16.65 -2.05
CA GLY A 61 -20.89 -16.35 -3.47
C GLY A 61 -19.43 -16.42 -3.93
N HIS A 62 -19.22 -16.31 -5.23
CA HIS A 62 -17.89 -16.28 -5.81
C HIS A 62 -17.12 -15.04 -5.33
N ARG A 63 -15.91 -15.26 -4.87
CA ARG A 63 -14.96 -14.17 -4.52
C ARG A 63 -14.42 -13.56 -5.80
N ASN A 64 -14.89 -12.40 -6.15
CA ASN A 64 -14.20 -11.62 -7.17
C ASN A 64 -13.11 -10.78 -6.46
N THR A 65 -11.89 -11.02 -6.85
CA THR A 65 -10.73 -10.32 -6.29
C THR A 65 -10.28 -9.24 -7.26
N THR A 66 -10.13 -8.06 -6.73
CA THR A 66 -9.62 -6.89 -7.43
C THR A 66 -8.30 -6.49 -6.79
N THR A 67 -7.30 -6.14 -7.58
CA THR A 67 -6.06 -5.56 -7.07
C THR A 67 -6.18 -4.04 -7.06
N PHE A 68 -6.01 -3.44 -5.89
CA PHE A 68 -5.84 -2.01 -5.72
C PHE A 68 -4.35 -1.70 -5.63
N VAL A 69 -3.88 -0.80 -6.49
CA VAL A 69 -2.53 -0.23 -6.48
C VAL A 69 -2.65 1.22 -6.10
N GLY A 70 -1.77 1.69 -5.23
CA GLY A 70 -1.74 3.08 -4.85
C GLY A 70 -0.40 3.48 -4.29
N ALA A 71 -0.16 4.77 -4.27
CA ALA A 71 1.02 5.34 -3.66
C ALA A 71 0.61 6.29 -2.53
N LEU A 72 1.31 6.19 -1.41
CA LEU A 72 1.11 7.06 -0.25
C LEU A 72 2.23 8.10 -0.19
N THR A 73 1.85 9.35 -0.04
CA THR A 73 2.73 10.47 0.29
C THR A 73 2.35 11.03 1.67
N PRO A 74 3.19 11.87 2.29
CA PRO A 74 2.77 12.59 3.50
C PRO A 74 1.55 13.50 3.31
N GLU A 75 1.21 13.82 2.06
CA GLU A 75 0.05 14.65 1.70
C GLU A 75 -1.24 13.82 1.52
N GLY A 76 -1.12 12.49 1.40
CA GLY A 76 -2.23 11.56 1.18
C GLY A 76 -1.96 10.53 0.10
N MET A 77 -3.02 9.83 -0.34
CA MET A 77 -2.95 8.84 -1.41
C MET A 77 -2.91 9.50 -2.78
N ILE A 78 -2.03 9.01 -3.64
CA ILE A 78 -1.89 9.45 -5.05
C ILE A 78 -1.90 8.24 -5.99
N ALA A 79 -2.07 8.49 -7.26
CA ALA A 79 -1.97 7.51 -8.35
C ALA A 79 -2.79 6.22 -8.10
N PRO A 80 -4.05 6.27 -7.68
CA PRO A 80 -4.85 5.07 -7.44
C PRO A 80 -5.19 4.37 -8.75
N LEU A 81 -5.04 3.05 -8.79
CA LEU A 81 -5.48 2.19 -9.89
C LEU A 81 -6.15 0.95 -9.33
N VAL A 82 -7.24 0.53 -9.96
CA VAL A 82 -7.94 -0.72 -9.67
C VAL A 82 -7.86 -1.62 -10.88
N ILE A 83 -7.51 -2.89 -10.64
CA ILE A 83 -7.30 -3.89 -11.69
C ILE A 83 -8.21 -5.08 -11.39
N ASP A 84 -8.91 -5.57 -12.40
CA ASP A 84 -9.62 -6.85 -12.30
C ASP A 84 -8.59 -7.98 -12.48
N GLY A 85 -8.28 -8.65 -11.38
CA GLY A 85 -7.30 -9.73 -11.32
C GLY A 85 -5.94 -9.36 -10.70
N PRO A 86 -4.94 -10.23 -10.83
CA PRO A 86 -3.63 -10.07 -10.21
C PRO A 86 -2.75 -9.07 -10.97
N MET A 87 -1.88 -8.37 -10.23
CA MET A 87 -0.80 -7.58 -10.79
C MET A 87 0.23 -8.46 -11.51
N ASN A 88 0.72 -7.98 -12.64
CA ASN A 88 1.88 -8.55 -13.34
C ASN A 88 2.83 -7.43 -13.79
N SER A 89 4.02 -7.81 -14.25
CA SER A 89 5.06 -6.84 -14.62
C SER A 89 4.65 -5.90 -15.77
N LEU A 90 3.86 -6.36 -16.71
CA LEU A 90 3.38 -5.55 -17.84
C LEU A 90 2.38 -4.48 -17.39
N ILE A 91 1.42 -4.88 -16.54
CA ILE A 91 0.46 -3.95 -15.95
C ILE A 91 1.19 -2.95 -15.05
N PHE A 92 2.20 -3.41 -14.29
CA PHE A 92 2.98 -2.54 -13.40
C PHE A 92 3.82 -1.52 -14.20
N GLU A 93 4.45 -1.92 -15.31
CA GLU A 93 5.14 -1.00 -16.23
C GLU A 93 4.18 0.06 -16.78
N SER A 94 2.99 -0.37 -17.22
CA SER A 94 1.95 0.54 -17.71
C SER A 94 1.47 1.51 -16.62
N TYR A 95 1.31 1.03 -15.40
CA TYR A 95 0.94 1.85 -14.24
C TYR A 95 2.00 2.93 -13.95
N ILE A 96 3.28 2.57 -13.95
CA ILE A 96 4.38 3.53 -13.77
C ILE A 96 4.30 4.62 -14.81
N THR A 97 4.19 4.23 -16.09
CA THR A 97 4.28 5.16 -17.22
C THR A 97 3.04 6.06 -17.32
N ASN A 98 1.85 5.49 -17.15
CA ASN A 98 0.60 6.16 -17.49
C ASN A 98 -0.11 6.80 -16.29
N THR A 99 0.22 6.37 -15.06
CA THR A 99 -0.47 6.81 -13.85
C THR A 99 0.51 7.46 -12.87
N LEU A 100 1.49 6.70 -12.36
CA LEU A 100 2.40 7.17 -11.32
C LEU A 100 3.27 8.35 -11.79
N ALA A 101 3.83 8.29 -13.00
CA ALA A 101 4.73 9.32 -13.51
C ALA A 101 4.09 10.72 -13.60
N LYS A 102 2.77 10.82 -13.66
CA LYS A 102 2.05 12.10 -13.67
C LYS A 102 1.97 12.78 -12.32
N GLU A 103 2.14 12.01 -11.24
CA GLU A 103 2.02 12.46 -9.85
C GLU A 103 3.38 12.68 -9.17
N VAL A 104 4.45 12.11 -9.75
CA VAL A 104 5.81 12.26 -9.23
C VAL A 104 6.38 13.61 -9.60
N ARG A 105 6.98 14.30 -8.64
CA ARG A 105 7.61 15.62 -8.78
C ARG A 105 9.13 15.49 -8.78
N PRO A 106 9.86 16.44 -9.38
CA PRO A 106 11.32 16.47 -9.26
C PRO A 106 11.76 16.49 -7.78
N GLY A 107 12.66 15.58 -7.42
CA GLY A 107 13.15 15.44 -6.04
C GLY A 107 12.42 14.42 -5.19
N ASP A 108 11.31 13.86 -5.66
CA ASP A 108 10.63 12.76 -4.99
C ASP A 108 11.48 11.50 -4.96
N LEU A 109 11.26 10.69 -3.93
CA LEU A 109 11.88 9.37 -3.78
C LEU A 109 10.79 8.31 -3.64
N LEU A 110 10.69 7.42 -4.63
CA LEU A 110 9.79 6.28 -4.63
C LEU A 110 10.38 5.13 -3.81
N ILE A 111 9.61 4.59 -2.90
CA ILE A 111 9.92 3.40 -2.13
C ILE A 111 8.92 2.32 -2.50
N MET A 112 9.39 1.14 -2.86
CA MET A 112 8.59 -0.02 -3.24
C MET A 112 9.04 -1.24 -2.46
N ASP A 113 8.18 -2.24 -2.38
CA ASP A 113 8.56 -3.52 -1.83
C ASP A 113 9.62 -4.24 -2.70
N ASN A 114 10.11 -5.37 -2.19
CA ASN A 114 11.19 -6.11 -2.79
C ASN A 114 10.71 -7.29 -3.68
N LEU A 115 9.49 -7.23 -4.23
CA LEU A 115 8.96 -8.28 -5.10
C LEU A 115 9.72 -8.37 -6.43
N SER A 116 9.84 -9.59 -6.95
CA SER A 116 10.53 -9.85 -8.22
C SER A 116 9.85 -9.18 -9.41
N ALA A 117 8.52 -9.07 -9.38
CA ALA A 117 7.74 -8.40 -10.42
C ALA A 117 8.09 -6.90 -10.57
N HIS A 118 8.51 -6.24 -9.47
CA HIS A 118 8.91 -4.82 -9.47
C HIS A 118 10.36 -4.60 -9.93
N LYS A 119 11.14 -5.67 -10.06
CA LYS A 119 12.58 -5.62 -10.40
C LYS A 119 12.90 -6.01 -11.83
N THR A 120 11.90 -6.23 -12.65
CA THR A 120 12.15 -6.59 -14.04
C THR A 120 12.85 -5.44 -14.78
N THR A 121 13.65 -5.78 -15.79
CA THR A 121 14.35 -4.79 -16.61
C THR A 121 13.38 -3.77 -17.22
N ALA A 122 12.20 -4.22 -17.64
CA ALA A 122 11.17 -3.35 -18.22
C ALA A 122 10.68 -2.30 -17.21
N VAL A 123 10.39 -2.70 -15.96
CA VAL A 123 9.98 -1.81 -14.87
C VAL A 123 11.08 -0.80 -14.55
N GLN A 124 12.33 -1.24 -14.42
CA GLN A 124 13.47 -0.35 -14.16
C GLN A 124 13.68 0.67 -15.29
N GLN A 125 13.53 0.24 -16.54
CA GLN A 125 13.59 1.14 -17.68
C GLN A 125 12.45 2.15 -17.70
N ALA A 126 11.22 1.74 -17.31
CA ALA A 126 10.08 2.64 -17.22
C ALA A 126 10.32 3.72 -16.14
N LEU A 127 10.79 3.33 -14.96
CA LEU A 127 11.14 4.26 -13.87
C LEU A 127 12.24 5.23 -14.31
N ASN A 128 13.29 4.73 -14.95
CA ASN A 128 14.40 5.56 -15.44
C ASN A 128 13.96 6.53 -16.54
N ARG A 129 13.13 6.07 -17.49
CA ARG A 129 12.55 6.93 -18.55
C ARG A 129 11.68 8.05 -17.97
N ALA A 130 10.94 7.74 -16.90
CA ALA A 130 10.14 8.72 -16.18
C ALA A 130 10.96 9.63 -15.23
N GLY A 131 12.28 9.42 -15.11
CA GLY A 131 13.15 10.19 -14.22
C GLY A 131 12.87 9.96 -12.73
N ILE A 132 12.22 8.86 -12.37
CA ILE A 132 11.82 8.55 -11.00
C ILE A 132 12.99 7.92 -10.27
N LYS A 133 13.45 8.55 -9.17
CA LYS A 133 14.39 7.95 -8.24
C LYS A 133 13.65 6.95 -7.35
N TYR A 134 14.20 5.76 -7.17
CA TYR A 134 13.54 4.72 -6.40
C TYR A 134 14.50 3.90 -5.52
N LEU A 135 13.94 3.32 -4.48
CA LEU A 135 14.58 2.36 -3.59
C LEU A 135 13.63 1.19 -3.32
N TYR A 136 14.20 0.02 -3.08
CA TYR A 136 13.44 -1.14 -2.60
C TYR A 136 13.59 -1.26 -1.08
N LEU A 137 12.47 -1.56 -0.41
CA LEU A 137 12.47 -1.91 1.00
C LEU A 137 13.37 -3.13 1.26
N PRO A 138 13.99 -3.22 2.42
CA PRO A 138 14.65 -4.46 2.84
C PRO A 138 13.64 -5.62 2.85
N PRO A 139 14.09 -6.86 2.66
CA PRO A 139 13.20 -8.01 2.78
C PRO A 139 12.51 -8.07 4.16
N TYR A 140 11.26 -8.52 4.18
CA TYR A 140 10.47 -8.70 5.41
C TYR A 140 10.34 -7.44 6.28
N SER A 141 10.11 -6.28 5.68
CA SER A 141 10.09 -4.98 6.34
C SER A 141 8.76 -4.23 6.27
N PRO A 142 7.62 -4.84 6.66
CA PRO A 142 6.35 -4.13 6.68
C PRO A 142 6.37 -2.92 7.64
N ASP A 143 7.21 -2.98 8.68
CA ASP A 143 7.37 -1.90 9.66
C ASP A 143 7.95 -0.61 9.05
N PHE A 144 8.55 -0.70 7.86
CA PHE A 144 9.05 0.45 7.10
C PHE A 144 8.09 0.88 5.97
N SER A 145 6.91 0.29 5.89
CA SER A 145 5.93 0.57 4.84
C SER A 145 4.72 1.33 5.39
N PRO A 146 4.71 2.69 5.40
CA PRO A 146 3.59 3.47 5.91
C PRO A 146 2.28 3.21 5.16
N ILE A 147 2.32 2.79 3.90
CA ILE A 147 1.12 2.48 3.11
C ILE A 147 0.33 1.27 3.67
N GLU A 148 0.97 0.38 4.41
CA GLU A 148 0.29 -0.74 5.08
C GLU A 148 -0.72 -0.26 6.14
N ASN A 149 -0.41 0.84 6.83
CA ASN A 149 -1.36 1.49 7.75
C ASN A 149 -2.55 2.08 6.99
N ALA A 150 -2.30 2.72 5.84
CA ALA A 150 -3.34 3.22 4.96
C ALA A 150 -4.22 2.08 4.42
N PHE A 151 -3.62 0.97 3.96
CA PHE A 151 -4.35 -0.21 3.51
C PHE A 151 -5.19 -0.85 4.61
N SER A 152 -4.69 -0.88 5.84
CA SER A 152 -5.45 -1.37 7.00
C SER A 152 -6.72 -0.52 7.23
N LYS A 153 -6.62 0.80 7.17
CA LYS A 153 -7.78 1.71 7.25
C LYS A 153 -8.73 1.51 6.07
N ILE A 154 -8.20 1.48 4.85
CA ILE A 154 -8.99 1.26 3.63
C ILE A 154 -9.77 -0.04 3.75
N LYS A 155 -9.11 -1.15 4.05
CA LYS A 155 -9.76 -2.46 4.20
C LYS A 155 -10.83 -2.47 5.29
N ARG A 156 -10.59 -1.80 6.42
CA ARG A 156 -11.59 -1.68 7.48
C ARG A 156 -12.83 -0.95 6.98
N ARG A 157 -12.67 0.21 6.35
CA ARG A 157 -13.77 0.99 5.79
C ARG A 157 -14.52 0.25 4.69
N MET A 158 -13.79 -0.45 3.82
CA MET A 158 -14.42 -1.26 2.76
C MET A 158 -15.26 -2.40 3.35
N ARG A 159 -14.84 -3.02 4.47
CA ARG A 159 -15.64 -4.03 5.19
C ARG A 159 -16.91 -3.42 5.80
N GLU A 160 -16.82 -2.21 6.37
CA GLU A 160 -17.97 -1.48 6.94
C GLU A 160 -19.00 -1.14 5.85
N LEU A 161 -18.56 -0.73 4.66
CA LEU A 161 -19.42 -0.42 3.52
C LEU A 161 -20.04 -1.65 2.85
N ALA A 162 -19.40 -2.81 2.99
CA ALA A 162 -19.90 -4.11 2.56
C ALA A 162 -20.41 -4.17 1.10
N GLU A 163 -19.73 -3.48 0.19
CA GLU A 163 -20.08 -3.45 -1.23
C GLU A 163 -19.93 -4.81 -1.90
N ARG A 164 -20.93 -5.22 -2.70
CA ARG A 164 -21.04 -6.56 -3.29
C ARG A 164 -20.84 -6.59 -4.80
N THR A 165 -20.68 -5.43 -5.43
CA THR A 165 -20.46 -5.31 -6.88
C THR A 165 -19.11 -4.62 -7.14
N PHE A 166 -18.50 -4.88 -8.28
CA PHE A 166 -17.27 -4.18 -8.67
C PHE A 166 -17.46 -2.67 -8.75
N SER A 167 -18.53 -2.22 -9.37
CA SER A 167 -18.82 -0.80 -9.53
C SER A 167 -19.06 -0.11 -8.17
N GLY A 168 -19.72 -0.78 -7.23
CA GLY A 168 -19.91 -0.33 -5.86
C GLY A 168 -18.59 -0.24 -5.13
N LEU A 169 -17.76 -1.31 -5.20
CA LEU A 169 -16.46 -1.39 -4.56
C LEU A 169 -15.52 -0.29 -5.06
N TRP A 170 -15.47 -0.01 -6.36
CA TRP A 170 -14.62 1.05 -6.91
C TRP A 170 -15.08 2.45 -6.48
N ARG A 171 -16.40 2.70 -6.47
CA ARG A 171 -16.96 3.98 -5.99
C ARG A 171 -16.67 4.18 -4.51
N ALA A 172 -16.91 3.14 -3.70
CA ALA A 172 -16.63 3.16 -2.28
C ALA A 172 -15.13 3.40 -2.00
N LEU A 173 -14.25 2.74 -2.75
CA LEU A 173 -12.81 2.96 -2.64
C LEU A 173 -12.44 4.42 -2.90
N GLY A 174 -12.97 5.04 -3.96
CA GLY A 174 -12.72 6.45 -4.26
C GLY A 174 -13.07 7.36 -3.09
N THR A 175 -14.22 7.14 -2.43
CA THR A 175 -14.62 7.88 -1.22
C THR A 175 -13.71 7.61 -0.04
N VAL A 176 -13.32 6.34 0.16
CA VAL A 176 -12.45 5.94 1.28
C VAL A 176 -11.05 6.53 1.14
N LEU A 177 -10.50 6.59 -0.07
CA LEU A 177 -9.18 7.21 -0.30
C LEU A 177 -9.15 8.68 0.10
N GLN A 178 -10.22 9.44 -0.17
CA GLN A 178 -10.36 10.83 0.23
C GLN A 178 -10.46 11.02 1.76
N SER A 179 -10.78 9.98 2.51
CA SER A 179 -10.85 10.03 3.97
C SER A 179 -9.48 9.96 4.67
N ILE A 180 -8.40 9.73 3.93
CA ILE A 180 -7.03 9.76 4.47
C ILE A 180 -6.54 11.19 4.41
N SER A 181 -6.58 11.87 5.57
CA SER A 181 -6.14 13.25 5.66
C SER A 181 -4.61 13.38 5.57
N PRO A 182 -4.07 14.55 5.17
CA PRO A 182 -2.62 14.79 5.18
C PRO A 182 -1.98 14.57 6.55
N SER A 183 -2.62 14.98 7.63
CA SER A 183 -2.10 14.76 8.99
C SER A 183 -2.02 13.28 9.34
N GLU A 184 -3.00 12.49 8.94
CA GLU A 184 -3.01 11.05 9.15
C GLU A 184 -1.94 10.36 8.29
N ALA A 185 -1.81 10.73 7.03
CA ALA A 185 -0.77 10.23 6.14
C ALA A 185 0.64 10.51 6.71
N ALA A 186 0.91 11.74 7.12
CA ALA A 186 2.17 12.12 7.76
C ALA A 186 2.45 11.29 9.03
N ASN A 187 1.42 11.01 9.85
CA ASN A 187 1.57 10.17 11.03
C ASN A 187 1.95 8.72 10.68
N TYR A 188 1.48 8.17 9.56
CA TYR A 188 1.89 6.83 9.10
C TYR A 188 3.39 6.80 8.78
N PHE A 189 3.92 7.83 8.10
CA PHE A 189 5.35 7.94 7.85
C PHE A 189 6.15 8.06 9.16
N THR A 190 5.70 8.91 10.07
CA THR A 190 6.34 9.09 11.38
C THR A 190 6.35 7.79 12.19
N ALA A 191 5.26 7.03 12.19
CA ALA A 191 5.16 5.73 12.86
C ALA A 191 6.16 4.70 12.30
N CYS A 192 6.50 4.79 11.00
CA CYS A 192 7.53 3.96 10.37
C CYS A 192 8.96 4.54 10.51
N GLY A 193 9.14 5.63 11.29
CA GLY A 193 10.44 6.23 11.59
C GLY A 193 10.97 7.20 10.52
N TYR A 194 10.16 7.61 9.55
CA TYR A 194 10.54 8.62 8.56
C TYR A 194 10.37 10.04 9.13
N ILE A 195 11.25 10.93 8.70
CA ILE A 195 11.14 12.37 9.00
C ILE A 195 10.30 13.01 7.89
N VAL A 196 9.14 13.50 8.27
CA VAL A 196 8.21 14.22 7.40
C VAL A 196 8.36 15.72 7.67
N THR A 197 8.51 16.52 6.65
CA THR A 197 8.64 18.00 6.73
C THR A 197 7.58 18.68 5.93
#